data_55d44b86f2cca77f2604b34798ce4922
#
_entry.id   55d44b86f2cca77f2604b34798ce4922
#
_cell.length_a   1.000
_cell.length_b   1.000
_cell.length_c   1.000
_cell.angle_alpha   90.00
_cell.angle_beta   90.00
_cell.angle_gamma   90.00
#
_symmetry.space_group_name_H-M   'P 1'
#
loop_
_entity.id
_entity.type
_entity.pdbx_description
1 polymer ?
#
loop_
_entity_poly.entity_id
_entity_poly.type
_entity_poly.pdbx_seq_one_letter_code
_entity_poly.pdbx_strand_id
1 'polypeptide(L)'
;MAASQCSISRMPSRCTAETQTMRATVAFEIAGYSLLKGIGRGKFLRSPAFSVGGYEWCIRYYPDGYKSEAGEGYASLFLEFLTKNAEPVEGKSIVVCSFTEPLVFDPKRLSLGITKFMKTTTEVEWMYLRNDCLVIECEVSVIKEPLEAHVPPSHLLDNLAKLLDGKKGADVTFKVQGEVFSAHKVLLATQSAVFDAEFYGPMGDKGAQDITIDDMQPAVFKSFLHFIYTDSMPSMDDLEDDDKREMVKHLLVAADKYAMERMKLICEGMLCKSLDVENVATILALADQHNCSNLKDACIEFMFSLNRMNDVIASQGYVQLKRSSPDIIVDVLERAAMSRKI
;
A
#
# COMPACT_ATOMS: atom_id res chain seq x y z
N MET A 1 -2.05 -43.69 -14.23
CA MET A 1 -0.84 -42.86 -13.99
C MET A 1 -1.34 -41.51 -13.62
N ALA A 2 -1.19 -41.15 -12.34
CA ALA A 2 -1.71 -39.90 -11.78
C ALA A 2 -0.71 -38.78 -12.05
N ALA A 3 -1.15 -37.74 -12.72
CA ALA A 3 -0.38 -36.53 -12.91
C ALA A 3 -0.39 -35.68 -11.61
N SER A 4 0.78 -35.53 -11.02
CA SER A 4 1.01 -34.74 -9.81
C SER A 4 0.86 -33.25 -10.15
N GLN A 5 -0.18 -32.60 -9.61
CA GLN A 5 -0.32 -31.16 -9.65
C GLN A 5 0.68 -30.52 -8.67
N CYS A 6 1.68 -29.84 -9.22
CA CYS A 6 2.61 -29.03 -8.44
C CYS A 6 1.96 -27.68 -8.13
N SER A 7 1.39 -27.55 -6.94
CA SER A 7 0.90 -26.27 -6.42
C SER A 7 2.09 -25.43 -5.97
N ILE A 8 2.41 -24.37 -6.69
CA ILE A 8 3.39 -23.36 -6.27
C ILE A 8 2.75 -22.52 -5.17
N SER A 9 3.00 -22.93 -3.93
CA SER A 9 2.73 -22.12 -2.75
C SER A 9 3.67 -20.89 -2.77
N ARG A 10 3.14 -19.72 -3.05
CA ARG A 10 3.84 -18.45 -2.78
C ARG A 10 3.98 -18.32 -1.28
N MET A 11 5.18 -18.56 -0.74
CA MET A 11 5.52 -18.17 0.62
C MET A 11 5.46 -16.65 0.72
N PRO A 12 4.79 -16.08 1.75
CA PRO A 12 4.88 -14.65 2.00
C PRO A 12 6.33 -14.31 2.33
N SER A 13 6.90 -13.35 1.61
CA SER A 13 8.22 -12.81 1.88
C SER A 13 8.22 -12.22 3.29
N ARG A 14 8.84 -12.93 4.23
CA ARG A 14 9.02 -12.47 5.60
C ARG A 14 10.16 -11.46 5.58
N CYS A 15 9.84 -10.17 5.59
CA CYS A 15 10.81 -9.13 5.81
C CYS A 15 11.09 -9.07 7.32
N THR A 16 12.23 -9.55 7.77
CA THR A 16 12.72 -9.39 9.16
C THR A 16 13.57 -8.13 9.19
N ALA A 17 13.05 -7.07 9.79
CA ALA A 17 13.86 -5.91 10.15
C ALA A 17 14.66 -6.25 11.41
N GLU A 18 15.99 -6.32 11.32
CA GLU A 18 16.86 -6.43 12.47
C GLU A 18 17.07 -5.04 13.08
N THR A 19 16.45 -4.78 14.23
CA THR A 19 16.67 -3.59 15.02
C THR A 19 17.98 -3.72 15.78
N GLN A 20 18.95 -2.84 15.52
CA GLN A 20 20.17 -2.77 16.32
C GLN A 20 19.87 -2.04 17.63
N THR A 21 19.94 -2.78 18.74
CA THR A 21 19.80 -2.22 20.09
C THR A 21 21.18 -2.09 20.73
N MET A 22 21.57 -0.86 21.10
CA MET A 22 22.78 -0.58 21.87
C MET A 22 22.38 -0.20 23.29
N ARG A 23 22.96 -0.87 24.30
CA ARG A 23 22.62 -0.69 25.71
C ARG A 23 23.87 -0.36 26.52
N ALA A 24 23.73 0.57 27.46
CA ALA A 24 24.75 0.84 28.46
C ALA A 24 24.11 1.13 29.81
N THR A 25 24.75 0.65 30.89
CA THR A 25 24.45 0.99 32.28
C THR A 25 25.49 1.97 32.79
N VAL A 26 25.05 3.10 33.31
CA VAL A 26 25.89 4.18 33.81
C VAL A 26 25.59 4.40 35.28
N ALA A 27 26.61 4.41 36.14
CA ALA A 27 26.52 4.77 37.55
C ALA A 27 26.94 6.24 37.72
N PHE A 28 26.04 7.04 38.30
CA PHE A 28 26.34 8.42 38.71
C PHE A 28 26.45 8.50 40.21
N GLU A 29 27.70 8.67 40.70
CA GLU A 29 28.01 8.77 42.13
C GLU A 29 28.00 10.23 42.56
N ILE A 30 27.26 10.52 43.63
CA ILE A 30 27.12 11.85 44.23
C ILE A 30 27.65 11.75 45.67
N ALA A 31 28.91 12.12 45.87
CA ALA A 31 29.51 12.19 47.21
C ALA A 31 29.14 13.49 47.91
N GLY A 32 29.04 13.47 49.25
CA GLY A 32 28.66 14.62 50.04
C GLY A 32 27.20 15.01 49.87
N TYR A 33 26.32 14.04 49.76
CA TYR A 33 24.89 14.24 49.49
C TYR A 33 24.25 15.17 50.52
N SER A 34 24.63 15.11 51.80
CA SER A 34 24.13 15.96 52.87
C SER A 34 24.30 17.47 52.58
N LEU A 35 25.38 17.85 51.87
CA LEU A 35 25.68 19.24 51.49
C LEU A 35 24.80 19.76 50.37
N LEU A 36 24.04 18.88 49.69
CA LEU A 36 23.19 19.22 48.57
C LEU A 36 21.74 19.53 48.99
N LYS A 37 21.39 19.28 50.24
CA LYS A 37 20.10 19.60 50.79
C LYS A 37 19.92 21.11 50.90
N GLY A 38 18.79 21.62 50.33
CA GLY A 38 18.47 23.03 50.43
C GLY A 38 19.24 23.91 49.43
N ILE A 39 19.91 23.35 48.41
CA ILE A 39 20.52 24.17 47.36
C ILE A 39 19.49 24.98 46.54
N GLY A 40 18.23 24.57 46.63
CA GLY A 40 17.07 25.23 46.02
C GLY A 40 16.52 24.52 44.81
N ARG A 41 15.19 24.67 44.66
CA ARG A 41 14.43 24.07 43.56
C ARG A 41 14.96 24.48 42.19
N GLY A 42 15.01 23.54 41.27
CA GLY A 42 15.45 23.76 39.89
C GLY A 42 16.95 23.84 39.74
N LYS A 43 17.76 23.80 40.85
CA LYS A 43 19.20 23.59 40.79
C LYS A 43 19.50 22.12 40.67
N PHE A 44 20.51 21.77 39.88
CA PHE A 44 20.83 20.38 39.57
C PHE A 44 22.36 20.12 39.54
N LEU A 45 22.68 18.85 39.76
CA LEU A 45 23.98 18.30 39.45
C LEU A 45 23.92 17.58 38.11
N ARG A 46 25.00 17.63 37.36
CA ARG A 46 25.11 16.96 36.06
C ARG A 46 26.19 15.87 36.17
N SER A 47 25.87 14.67 35.68
CA SER A 47 26.88 13.63 35.50
C SER A 47 27.90 14.01 34.41
N PRO A 48 29.08 13.37 34.36
CA PRO A 48 29.89 13.35 33.15
C PRO A 48 29.04 12.92 31.94
N ALA A 49 29.39 13.41 30.74
CA ALA A 49 28.77 12.93 29.51
C ALA A 49 29.19 11.47 29.24
N PHE A 50 28.27 10.67 28.73
CA PHE A 50 28.50 9.29 28.32
C PHE A 50 27.88 9.00 26.97
N SER A 51 28.47 8.03 26.25
CA SER A 51 28.04 7.72 24.89
C SER A 51 27.29 6.41 24.84
N VAL A 52 26.06 6.41 24.23
CA VAL A 52 25.27 5.21 23.93
C VAL A 52 24.66 5.34 22.55
N GLY A 53 24.86 4.33 21.71
CA GLY A 53 24.32 4.30 20.37
C GLY A 53 24.91 5.34 19.43
N GLY A 54 26.09 5.90 19.75
CA GLY A 54 26.74 6.98 18.99
C GLY A 54 26.19 8.36 19.34
N TYR A 55 25.40 8.48 20.40
CA TYR A 55 24.86 9.75 20.92
C TYR A 55 25.44 10.03 22.31
N GLU A 56 25.59 11.33 22.63
CA GLU A 56 26.07 11.82 23.91
C GLU A 56 24.90 12.16 24.83
N TRP A 57 24.98 11.70 26.06
CA TRP A 57 23.98 11.83 27.09
C TRP A 57 24.59 12.32 28.40
N CYS A 58 23.79 12.93 29.28
CA CYS A 58 24.14 13.12 30.69
C CYS A 58 22.88 13.01 31.57
N ILE A 59 23.12 12.74 32.85
CA ILE A 59 22.08 12.70 33.88
C ILE A 59 22.04 14.05 34.61
N ARG A 60 20.86 14.59 34.82
CA ARG A 60 20.63 15.75 35.71
C ARG A 60 19.84 15.28 36.93
N TYR A 61 20.43 15.47 38.11
CA TYR A 61 19.80 15.19 39.37
C TYR A 61 19.45 16.49 40.11
N TYR A 62 18.21 16.65 40.51
CA TYR A 62 17.65 17.80 41.22
C TYR A 62 17.35 17.40 42.66
N PRO A 63 18.21 17.71 43.67
CA PRO A 63 18.01 17.29 45.04
C PRO A 63 16.69 17.80 45.67
N ASP A 64 16.38 19.07 45.44
CA ASP A 64 15.19 19.75 45.96
C ASP A 64 14.00 19.78 44.95
N GLY A 65 14.10 18.93 43.92
CA GLY A 65 13.07 18.80 42.87
C GLY A 65 13.17 19.80 41.73
N TYR A 66 12.49 19.44 40.65
CA TYR A 66 12.41 20.31 39.45
C TYR A 66 11.45 21.48 39.70
N LYS A 67 11.42 22.48 38.82
CA LYS A 67 10.70 23.77 38.99
C LYS A 67 9.19 23.68 39.16
N SER A 68 8.52 22.56 38.83
CA SER A 68 7.07 22.42 38.95
C SER A 68 6.64 22.09 40.38
N GLU A 69 5.51 22.62 40.85
CA GLU A 69 4.93 22.34 42.17
C GLU A 69 4.55 20.87 42.39
N ALA A 70 4.35 20.13 41.31
CA ALA A 70 4.01 18.71 41.34
C ALA A 70 5.08 17.78 41.98
N GLY A 71 6.30 18.28 42.20
CA GLY A 71 7.45 17.55 42.74
C GLY A 71 7.85 17.94 44.18
N GLU A 72 7.00 18.62 44.93
CA GLU A 72 7.31 19.04 46.30
C GLU A 72 7.59 17.84 47.23
N GLY A 73 8.71 17.89 47.94
CA GLY A 73 9.19 16.81 48.81
C GLY A 73 9.81 15.62 48.04
N TYR A 74 10.13 15.80 46.76
CA TYR A 74 10.81 14.78 45.95
C TYR A 74 12.04 15.35 45.22
N ALA A 75 13.10 14.55 45.15
CA ALA A 75 14.15 14.76 44.18
C ALA A 75 13.68 14.38 42.77
N SER A 76 14.27 15.00 41.74
CA SER A 76 13.91 14.69 40.34
C SER A 76 15.15 14.27 39.56
N LEU A 77 14.94 13.38 38.58
CA LEU A 77 16.01 12.83 37.75
C LEU A 77 15.63 13.00 36.26
N PHE A 78 16.55 13.51 35.47
CA PHE A 78 16.36 13.69 34.02
C PHE A 78 17.55 13.15 33.23
N LEU A 79 17.29 12.49 32.14
CA LEU A 79 18.27 12.16 31.10
C LEU A 79 18.24 13.29 30.05
N GLU A 80 19.39 13.86 29.74
CA GLU A 80 19.56 14.92 28.75
C GLU A 80 20.35 14.43 27.56
N PHE A 81 19.86 14.75 26.37
CA PHE A 81 20.51 14.48 25.10
C PHE A 81 21.45 15.65 24.73
N LEU A 82 22.71 15.38 24.50
CA LEU A 82 23.74 16.40 24.29
C LEU A 82 24.18 16.58 22.85
N THR A 83 23.90 15.63 21.96
CA THR A 83 24.36 15.66 20.58
C THR A 83 23.67 16.77 19.78
N LYS A 84 24.39 17.86 19.48
CA LYS A 84 23.84 19.07 18.84
C LYS A 84 23.61 18.97 17.33
N ASN A 85 24.24 17.99 16.66
CA ASN A 85 24.20 17.82 15.20
C ASN A 85 23.61 16.48 14.76
N ALA A 86 22.74 15.89 15.57
CA ALA A 86 21.90 14.83 15.04
C ALA A 86 20.95 15.51 14.05
N GLU A 87 21.25 15.45 12.75
CA GLU A 87 20.26 15.81 11.74
C GLU A 87 18.97 15.09 12.08
N PRO A 88 17.82 15.79 12.10
CA PRO A 88 16.55 15.12 12.22
C PRO A 88 16.40 14.26 10.97
N VAL A 89 16.84 13.00 11.07
CA VAL A 89 16.51 12.03 10.03
C VAL A 89 15.03 11.80 10.19
N GLU A 90 14.26 12.32 9.23
CA GLU A 90 12.83 12.11 9.14
C GLU A 90 12.55 10.61 9.37
N GLY A 91 11.76 10.31 10.42
CA GLY A 91 11.32 8.96 10.73
C GLY A 91 12.11 8.17 11.77
N LYS A 92 13.16 8.69 12.39
CA LYS A 92 13.94 7.95 13.41
C LYS A 92 13.51 8.32 14.83
N SER A 93 12.74 7.43 15.46
CA SER A 93 12.44 7.50 16.88
C SER A 93 13.58 6.88 17.66
N ILE A 94 14.25 7.68 18.52
CA ILE A 94 15.21 7.16 19.51
C ILE A 94 14.39 6.75 20.74
N VAL A 95 14.31 5.47 21.01
CA VAL A 95 13.61 4.94 22.18
C VAL A 95 14.61 4.70 23.29
N VAL A 96 14.41 5.37 24.40
CA VAL A 96 15.18 5.16 25.63
C VAL A 96 14.29 4.43 26.63
N CYS A 97 14.68 3.23 27.01
CA CYS A 97 13.97 2.45 28.02
C CYS A 97 14.38 2.90 29.43
N SER A 98 13.43 3.34 30.24
CA SER A 98 13.60 3.56 31.67
C SER A 98 12.45 2.90 32.43
N PHE A 99 12.80 2.14 33.42
CA PHE A 99 12.08 1.51 34.54
C PHE A 99 10.77 0.73 34.28
N THR A 100 9.87 1.11 33.42
CA THR A 100 8.58 0.38 33.20
C THR A 100 8.02 0.52 31.81
N GLU A 101 8.30 1.62 31.10
CA GLU A 101 7.82 1.83 29.74
C GLU A 101 8.90 2.54 28.90
N PRO A 102 9.01 2.23 27.61
CA PRO A 102 9.94 2.91 26.70
C PRO A 102 9.56 4.39 26.57
N LEU A 103 10.51 5.28 26.82
CA LEU A 103 10.35 6.71 26.58
C LEU A 103 10.95 7.06 25.21
N VAL A 104 10.19 7.72 24.38
CA VAL A 104 10.62 8.17 23.04
C VAL A 104 11.19 9.59 23.16
N PHE A 105 12.46 9.74 22.74
CA PHE A 105 13.07 11.06 22.58
C PHE A 105 12.66 11.67 21.26
N ASP A 106 11.92 12.78 21.34
CA ASP A 106 11.64 13.65 20.20
C ASP A 106 12.81 14.65 20.06
N PRO A 107 13.33 14.94 18.85
CA PRO A 107 14.33 15.98 18.62
C PRO A 107 13.98 17.35 19.19
N LYS A 108 12.71 17.63 19.44
CA LYS A 108 12.21 18.84 20.11
C LYS A 108 12.27 18.77 21.64
N ARG A 109 12.42 17.60 22.23
CA ARG A 109 12.48 17.37 23.68
C ARG A 109 13.83 16.78 24.05
N LEU A 110 14.81 17.64 24.24
CA LEU A 110 16.20 17.25 24.56
C LEU A 110 16.38 16.68 25.97
N SER A 111 15.33 16.57 26.80
CA SER A 111 15.40 16.09 28.17
C SER A 111 14.12 15.36 28.57
N LEU A 112 14.26 14.16 29.07
CA LEU A 112 13.18 13.32 29.61
C LEU A 112 13.54 12.84 31.02
N GLY A 113 12.55 12.78 31.93
CA GLY A 113 12.86 12.34 33.28
C GLY A 113 11.64 12.22 34.21
N ILE A 114 11.93 11.88 35.45
CA ILE A 114 10.98 11.61 36.51
C ILE A 114 11.03 12.76 37.52
N THR A 115 9.95 13.51 37.65
CA THR A 115 9.83 14.63 38.59
C THR A 115 9.68 14.18 40.05
N LYS A 116 9.16 13.00 40.29
CA LYS A 116 9.03 12.36 41.63
C LYS A 116 9.92 11.12 41.70
N PHE A 117 11.22 11.31 41.58
CA PHE A 117 12.19 10.20 41.57
C PHE A 117 12.36 9.55 42.92
N MET A 118 12.63 10.34 43.95
CA MET A 118 12.88 9.87 45.33
C MET A 118 12.31 10.87 46.32
N LYS A 119 11.60 10.41 47.37
CA LYS A 119 11.18 11.29 48.46
C LYS A 119 12.41 11.80 49.22
N THR A 120 12.43 13.09 49.51
CA THR A 120 13.52 13.76 50.27
C THR A 120 13.25 13.72 51.78
N THR A 121 12.57 12.67 52.27
CA THR A 121 12.38 12.44 53.72
C THR A 121 13.60 11.70 54.29
N THR A 122 14.03 12.04 55.49
CA THR A 122 15.21 11.48 56.15
C THR A 122 15.20 9.95 56.16
N GLU A 123 14.05 9.33 56.38
CA GLU A 123 13.92 7.87 56.44
C GLU A 123 14.17 7.17 55.09
N VAL A 124 13.72 7.74 53.99
CA VAL A 124 13.92 7.19 52.65
C VAL A 124 15.34 7.39 52.17
N GLU A 125 15.94 8.53 52.51
CA GLU A 125 17.32 8.82 52.16
C GLU A 125 18.30 7.85 52.77
N TRP A 126 18.13 7.52 54.09
CA TRP A 126 18.98 6.54 54.79
C TRP A 126 19.01 5.15 54.12
N MET A 127 17.98 4.79 53.41
CA MET A 127 17.91 3.50 52.69
C MET A 127 18.83 3.46 51.49
N TYR A 128 19.09 4.60 50.85
CA TYR A 128 19.83 4.69 49.60
C TYR A 128 21.24 5.33 49.77
N LEU A 129 21.51 5.98 50.88
CA LEU A 129 22.80 6.61 51.13
C LEU A 129 23.76 5.62 51.78
N ARG A 130 24.97 5.56 51.27
CA ARG A 130 26.11 4.86 51.89
C ARG A 130 27.26 5.84 52.06
N ASN A 131 27.71 6.07 53.33
CA ASN A 131 28.78 7.00 53.64
C ASN A 131 28.61 8.40 53.00
N ASP A 132 27.38 8.97 53.10
CA ASP A 132 27.03 10.25 52.52
C ASP A 132 27.17 10.29 50.96
N CYS A 133 27.08 9.14 50.31
CA CYS A 133 27.15 9.00 48.86
C CYS A 133 25.85 8.39 48.33
N LEU A 134 25.24 9.03 47.30
CA LEU A 134 24.11 8.51 46.52
C LEU A 134 24.65 7.98 45.19
N VAL A 135 24.35 6.73 44.91
CA VAL A 135 24.66 6.12 43.60
C VAL A 135 23.37 5.94 42.81
N ILE A 136 23.31 6.54 41.64
CA ILE A 136 22.17 6.43 40.70
C ILE A 136 22.65 5.60 39.51
N GLU A 137 22.09 4.40 39.37
CA GLU A 137 22.30 3.56 38.22
C GLU A 137 21.22 3.87 37.14
N CYS A 138 21.65 4.15 35.93
CA CYS A 138 20.79 4.43 34.80
C CYS A 138 21.11 3.50 33.63
N GLU A 139 20.16 2.71 33.20
CA GLU A 139 20.27 1.90 32.00
C GLU A 139 19.66 2.66 30.82
N VAL A 140 20.48 2.88 29.79
CA VAL A 140 20.04 3.56 28.55
C VAL A 140 20.15 2.59 27.40
N SER A 141 19.04 2.38 26.70
CA SER A 141 18.97 1.58 25.48
C SER A 141 18.60 2.47 24.29
N VAL A 142 19.43 2.47 23.27
CA VAL A 142 19.16 3.16 22.00
C VAL A 142 18.81 2.13 20.94
N ILE A 143 17.59 2.21 20.45
CA ILE A 143 17.11 1.38 19.35
C ILE A 143 17.29 2.19 18.08
N LYS A 144 18.14 1.72 17.18
CA LYS A 144 18.26 2.29 15.83
C LYS A 144 17.37 1.48 14.89
N GLU A 145 16.42 2.14 14.26
CA GLU A 145 15.75 1.55 13.11
C GLU A 145 16.81 1.28 12.02
N PRO A 146 16.76 0.12 11.34
CA PRO A 146 17.62 -0.13 10.20
C PRO A 146 17.49 1.03 9.22
N LEU A 147 18.58 1.48 8.66
CA LEU A 147 18.56 2.38 7.51
C LEU A 147 17.87 1.60 6.37
N GLU A 148 16.58 1.77 6.23
CA GLU A 148 15.92 1.34 5.00
C GLU A 148 16.55 2.16 3.87
N ALA A 149 17.28 1.46 3.00
CA ALA A 149 17.71 2.07 1.77
C ALA A 149 16.45 2.54 1.06
N HIS A 150 16.26 3.84 0.90
CA HIS A 150 15.14 4.38 0.14
C HIS A 150 15.33 3.93 -1.32
N VAL A 151 14.74 2.80 -1.66
CA VAL A 151 14.66 2.32 -3.03
C VAL A 151 13.58 3.15 -3.71
N PRO A 152 13.92 3.99 -4.70
CA PRO A 152 12.90 4.75 -5.42
C PRO A 152 11.90 3.79 -6.09
N PRO A 153 10.65 4.21 -6.29
CA PRO A 153 9.66 3.39 -6.97
C PRO A 153 10.16 3.01 -8.37
N SER A 154 9.77 1.83 -8.83
CA SER A 154 10.14 1.37 -10.17
C SER A 154 9.53 2.27 -11.24
N HIS A 155 10.33 2.74 -12.18
CA HIS A 155 9.88 3.50 -13.35
C HIS A 155 9.71 2.60 -14.59
N LEU A 156 9.67 1.28 -14.42
CA LEU A 156 9.63 0.35 -15.54
C LEU A 156 8.40 0.58 -16.43
N LEU A 157 7.23 0.67 -15.83
CA LEU A 157 5.96 0.85 -16.57
C LEU A 157 5.91 2.22 -17.26
N ASP A 158 6.38 3.27 -16.59
CA ASP A 158 6.50 4.60 -17.21
C ASP A 158 7.44 4.61 -18.41
N ASN A 159 8.53 3.85 -18.32
CA ASN A 159 9.49 3.74 -19.42
C ASN A 159 8.91 2.92 -20.59
N LEU A 160 8.11 1.90 -20.31
CA LEU A 160 7.39 1.15 -21.34
C LEU A 160 6.31 2.01 -22.02
N ALA A 161 5.58 2.83 -21.27
CA ALA A 161 4.66 3.80 -21.86
C ALA A 161 5.36 4.78 -22.79
N LYS A 162 6.51 5.34 -22.38
CA LYS A 162 7.35 6.21 -23.22
C LYS A 162 7.91 5.48 -24.45
N LEU A 163 8.15 4.17 -24.35
CA LEU A 163 8.60 3.35 -25.47
C LEU A 163 7.49 3.23 -26.54
N LEU A 164 6.22 3.06 -26.10
CA LEU A 164 5.07 3.04 -27.00
C LEU A 164 4.92 4.38 -27.72
N ASP A 165 4.93 5.50 -27.00
CA ASP A 165 4.78 6.84 -27.57
C ASP A 165 5.95 7.21 -28.51
N GLY A 166 7.15 6.87 -28.11
CA GLY A 166 8.39 7.16 -28.86
C GLY A 166 8.63 6.25 -30.07
N LYS A 167 7.90 5.15 -30.21
CA LYS A 167 7.96 4.16 -31.31
C LYS A 167 9.38 3.62 -31.60
N LYS A 168 10.29 3.76 -30.64
CA LYS A 168 11.69 3.38 -30.81
C LYS A 168 11.85 1.87 -30.89
N GLY A 169 12.29 1.35 -32.06
CA GLY A 169 12.47 -0.09 -32.27
C GLY A 169 11.18 -0.86 -32.52
N ALA A 170 10.07 -0.17 -32.80
CA ALA A 170 8.83 -0.81 -33.23
C ALA A 170 9.04 -1.64 -34.48
N ASP A 171 8.54 -2.87 -34.48
CA ASP A 171 8.72 -3.88 -35.51
C ASP A 171 7.39 -4.41 -36.10
N VAL A 172 6.27 -3.81 -35.67
CA VAL A 172 4.93 -4.06 -36.22
C VAL A 172 4.13 -2.78 -36.27
N THR A 173 3.29 -2.68 -37.29
CA THR A 173 2.40 -1.55 -37.55
C THR A 173 0.97 -2.05 -37.70
N PHE A 174 0.03 -1.45 -36.96
CA PHE A 174 -1.39 -1.74 -37.05
C PHE A 174 -2.12 -0.60 -37.78
N LYS A 175 -2.96 -0.95 -38.73
CA LYS A 175 -3.87 -0.03 -39.42
C LYS A 175 -5.28 -0.26 -38.91
N VAL A 176 -5.83 0.70 -38.16
CA VAL A 176 -7.13 0.60 -37.51
C VAL A 176 -7.99 1.74 -38.02
N GLN A 177 -8.98 1.43 -38.86
CA GLN A 177 -9.88 2.42 -39.46
C GLN A 177 -9.19 3.67 -40.02
N GLY A 178 -8.00 3.50 -40.62
CA GLY A 178 -7.23 4.59 -41.23
C GLY A 178 -6.20 5.24 -40.32
N GLU A 179 -6.21 4.98 -39.03
CA GLU A 179 -5.13 5.37 -38.12
C GLU A 179 -4.03 4.31 -38.06
N VAL A 180 -2.81 4.77 -37.79
CA VAL A 180 -1.60 3.93 -37.79
C VAL A 180 -0.97 3.90 -36.41
N PHE A 181 -0.80 2.70 -35.87
CA PHE A 181 -0.19 2.44 -34.57
C PHE A 181 1.03 1.56 -34.73
N SER A 182 2.17 2.00 -34.19
CA SER A 182 3.39 1.22 -34.17
C SER A 182 3.58 0.55 -32.81
N ALA A 183 4.00 -0.71 -32.80
CA ALA A 183 4.18 -1.47 -31.57
C ALA A 183 5.38 -2.44 -31.67
N HIS A 184 5.62 -3.20 -30.58
CA HIS A 184 6.70 -4.15 -30.46
C HIS A 184 6.15 -5.57 -30.32
N LYS A 185 6.41 -6.43 -31.29
CA LYS A 185 5.91 -7.82 -31.32
C LYS A 185 6.17 -8.56 -30.03
N VAL A 186 7.37 -8.43 -29.48
CA VAL A 186 7.75 -9.12 -28.24
C VAL A 186 6.89 -8.71 -27.03
N LEU A 187 6.53 -7.43 -26.91
CA LEU A 187 5.68 -6.95 -25.81
C LEU A 187 4.25 -7.43 -26.00
N LEU A 188 3.72 -7.37 -27.22
CA LEU A 188 2.40 -7.87 -27.56
C LEU A 188 2.28 -9.37 -27.26
N ALA A 189 3.23 -10.17 -27.72
CA ALA A 189 3.27 -11.61 -27.51
C ALA A 189 3.43 -12.00 -26.04
N THR A 190 4.17 -11.21 -25.25
CA THR A 190 4.34 -11.47 -23.81
C THR A 190 3.04 -11.33 -23.03
N GLN A 191 2.12 -10.45 -23.46
CA GLN A 191 0.87 -10.14 -22.79
C GLN A 191 -0.34 -10.89 -23.37
N SER A 192 -0.26 -11.32 -24.65
CA SER A 192 -1.38 -11.94 -25.37
C SER A 192 -0.93 -13.23 -26.05
N ALA A 193 -1.54 -14.34 -25.66
CA ALA A 193 -1.32 -15.63 -26.30
C ALA A 193 -1.73 -15.65 -27.78
N VAL A 194 -2.67 -14.78 -28.18
CA VAL A 194 -3.09 -14.64 -29.58
C VAL A 194 -1.99 -13.99 -30.38
N PHE A 195 -1.40 -12.90 -29.92
CA PHE A 195 -0.25 -12.27 -30.58
C PHE A 195 1.00 -13.16 -30.54
N ASP A 196 1.21 -13.92 -29.48
CA ASP A 196 2.32 -14.89 -29.45
C ASP A 196 2.17 -15.94 -30.56
N ALA A 197 0.96 -16.49 -30.70
CA ALA A 197 0.66 -17.45 -31.76
C ALA A 197 0.77 -16.82 -33.17
N GLU A 198 0.34 -15.57 -33.32
CA GLU A 198 0.36 -14.84 -34.59
C GLU A 198 1.79 -14.50 -35.04
N PHE A 199 2.65 -14.03 -34.14
CA PHE A 199 4.01 -13.61 -34.51
C PHE A 199 5.06 -14.71 -34.43
N TYR A 200 4.93 -15.63 -33.47
CA TYR A 200 5.96 -16.62 -33.16
C TYR A 200 5.48 -18.06 -33.27
N GLY A 201 4.17 -18.28 -33.45
CA GLY A 201 3.60 -19.61 -33.60
C GLY A 201 4.07 -20.35 -34.85
N PRO A 202 3.81 -21.67 -34.93
CA PRO A 202 4.23 -22.50 -36.08
C PRO A 202 3.61 -22.07 -37.42
N MET A 203 2.40 -21.48 -37.38
CA MET A 203 1.66 -20.98 -38.54
C MET A 203 1.63 -19.44 -38.59
N GLY A 204 2.34 -18.76 -37.68
CA GLY A 204 2.37 -17.32 -37.60
C GLY A 204 3.19 -16.70 -38.74
N ASP A 205 2.77 -15.53 -39.19
CA ASP A 205 3.51 -14.75 -40.17
C ASP A 205 4.65 -13.96 -39.48
N LYS A 206 5.82 -14.58 -39.42
CA LYS A 206 7.02 -13.95 -38.82
C LYS A 206 7.47 -12.70 -39.58
N GLY A 207 7.04 -12.54 -40.82
CA GLY A 207 7.34 -11.40 -41.70
C GLY A 207 6.32 -10.26 -41.65
N ALA A 208 5.15 -10.49 -41.05
CA ALA A 208 4.09 -9.48 -40.97
C ALA A 208 4.61 -8.21 -40.28
N GLN A 209 4.67 -7.12 -41.04
CA GLN A 209 5.00 -5.79 -40.51
C GLN A 209 3.78 -4.90 -40.43
N ASP A 210 2.79 -5.13 -41.29
CA ASP A 210 1.54 -4.36 -41.36
C ASP A 210 0.35 -5.28 -41.10
N ILE A 211 -0.44 -4.98 -40.11
CA ILE A 211 -1.67 -5.71 -39.74
C ILE A 211 -2.84 -4.76 -39.79
N THR A 212 -3.92 -5.17 -40.46
CA THR A 212 -5.15 -4.38 -40.49
C THR A 212 -6.16 -4.92 -39.50
N ILE A 213 -6.75 -4.03 -38.71
CA ILE A 213 -7.82 -4.33 -37.73
C ILE A 213 -9.05 -3.52 -38.12
N ASP A 214 -10.08 -4.21 -38.63
CA ASP A 214 -11.30 -3.57 -39.12
C ASP A 214 -12.43 -3.52 -38.06
N ASP A 215 -12.35 -4.37 -37.07
CA ASP A 215 -13.40 -4.62 -36.07
C ASP A 215 -13.18 -3.89 -34.73
N MET A 216 -12.30 -2.89 -34.71
CA MET A 216 -12.00 -2.10 -33.51
C MET A 216 -11.90 -0.61 -33.85
N GLN A 217 -12.37 0.24 -32.93
CA GLN A 217 -12.17 1.69 -33.05
C GLN A 217 -10.75 2.11 -32.67
N PRO A 218 -10.17 3.14 -33.31
CA PRO A 218 -8.82 3.61 -33.00
C PRO A 218 -8.59 3.95 -31.54
N ALA A 219 -9.56 4.62 -30.88
CA ALA A 219 -9.47 4.98 -29.48
C ALA A 219 -9.43 3.75 -28.55
N VAL A 220 -10.19 2.69 -28.89
CA VAL A 220 -10.18 1.42 -28.17
C VAL A 220 -8.82 0.73 -28.35
N PHE A 221 -8.30 0.67 -29.60
CA PHE A 221 -7.01 0.06 -29.86
C PHE A 221 -5.85 0.79 -29.18
N LYS A 222 -5.90 2.12 -29.14
CA LYS A 222 -4.94 2.93 -28.37
C LYS A 222 -4.94 2.59 -26.88
N SER A 223 -6.12 2.49 -26.29
CA SER A 223 -6.29 2.12 -24.88
C SER A 223 -5.86 0.68 -24.62
N PHE A 224 -6.11 -0.22 -25.55
CA PHE A 224 -5.68 -1.61 -25.51
C PHE A 224 -4.15 -1.73 -25.56
N LEU A 225 -3.48 -1.02 -26.47
CA LEU A 225 -2.01 -0.95 -26.51
C LEU A 225 -1.43 -0.36 -25.21
N HIS A 226 -2.03 0.72 -24.71
CA HIS A 226 -1.61 1.30 -23.44
C HIS A 226 -1.60 0.26 -22.33
N PHE A 227 -2.67 -0.54 -22.22
CA PHE A 227 -2.74 -1.59 -21.21
C PHE A 227 -1.65 -2.66 -21.39
N ILE A 228 -1.37 -3.09 -22.61
CA ILE A 228 -0.30 -4.06 -22.88
C ILE A 228 1.06 -3.57 -22.36
N TYR A 229 1.36 -2.28 -22.48
CA TYR A 229 2.64 -1.73 -22.07
C TYR A 229 2.70 -1.36 -20.59
N THR A 230 1.57 -1.01 -19.96
CA THR A 230 1.57 -0.41 -18.61
C THR A 230 0.87 -1.28 -17.56
N ASP A 231 0.21 -2.38 -17.98
CA ASP A 231 -0.65 -3.22 -17.12
C ASP A 231 -1.73 -2.41 -16.36
N SER A 232 -2.10 -1.24 -16.87
CA SER A 232 -3.06 -0.32 -16.28
C SER A 232 -4.02 0.25 -17.31
N MET A 233 -5.26 0.53 -16.90
CA MET A 233 -6.22 1.23 -17.75
C MET A 233 -5.77 2.67 -17.92
N PRO A 234 -5.88 3.25 -19.14
CA PRO A 234 -5.64 4.67 -19.33
C PRO A 234 -6.63 5.51 -18.54
N SER A 235 -6.24 6.75 -18.19
CA SER A 235 -7.21 7.69 -17.60
C SER A 235 -8.33 7.95 -18.60
N MET A 236 -9.56 7.90 -18.07
CA MET A 236 -10.79 8.18 -18.83
C MET A 236 -11.52 9.39 -18.20
N ASP A 237 -10.82 10.24 -17.45
CA ASP A 237 -11.43 11.32 -16.67
C ASP A 237 -12.07 12.38 -17.57
N ASP A 238 -11.60 12.51 -18.80
CA ASP A 238 -12.13 13.46 -19.80
C ASP A 238 -13.39 12.95 -20.53
N LEU A 239 -13.80 11.69 -20.32
CA LEU A 239 -14.98 11.11 -20.94
C LEU A 239 -16.21 11.24 -20.04
N GLU A 240 -17.39 11.37 -20.64
CA GLU A 240 -18.66 11.24 -19.93
C GLU A 240 -18.88 9.78 -19.49
N ASP A 241 -19.75 9.56 -18.52
CA ASP A 241 -19.94 8.22 -17.91
C ASP A 241 -20.46 7.18 -18.92
N ASP A 242 -21.28 7.61 -19.89
CA ASP A 242 -21.76 6.74 -20.95
C ASP A 242 -20.66 6.37 -21.94
N ASP A 243 -19.80 7.32 -22.32
CA ASP A 243 -18.66 7.07 -23.20
C ASP A 243 -17.61 6.20 -22.54
N LYS A 244 -17.36 6.40 -21.24
CA LYS A 244 -16.51 5.50 -20.43
C LYS A 244 -17.04 4.07 -20.48
N ARG A 245 -18.32 3.90 -20.28
CA ARG A 245 -18.97 2.58 -20.28
C ARG A 245 -18.84 1.90 -21.63
N GLU A 246 -19.10 2.63 -22.73
CA GLU A 246 -18.94 2.09 -24.08
C GLU A 246 -17.47 1.70 -24.35
N MET A 247 -16.52 2.55 -23.97
CA MET A 247 -15.10 2.24 -24.08
C MET A 247 -14.74 0.94 -23.34
N VAL A 248 -15.22 0.78 -22.10
CA VAL A 248 -14.95 -0.42 -21.29
C VAL A 248 -15.59 -1.68 -21.90
N LYS A 249 -16.80 -1.59 -22.48
CA LYS A 249 -17.41 -2.71 -23.21
C LYS A 249 -16.55 -3.14 -24.40
N HIS A 250 -16.08 -2.20 -25.20
CA HIS A 250 -15.22 -2.49 -26.33
C HIS A 250 -13.85 -3.07 -25.91
N LEU A 251 -13.29 -2.58 -24.80
CA LEU A 251 -12.05 -3.11 -24.23
C LEU A 251 -12.23 -4.53 -23.68
N LEU A 252 -13.40 -4.85 -23.11
CA LEU A 252 -13.72 -6.23 -22.70
C LEU A 252 -13.75 -7.17 -23.90
N VAL A 253 -14.39 -6.77 -25.01
CA VAL A 253 -14.42 -7.54 -26.26
C VAL A 253 -13.00 -7.75 -26.80
N ALA A 254 -12.19 -6.70 -26.80
CA ALA A 254 -10.79 -6.79 -27.22
C ALA A 254 -9.98 -7.72 -26.33
N ALA A 255 -10.15 -7.61 -25.01
CA ALA A 255 -9.47 -8.45 -24.04
C ALA A 255 -9.80 -9.94 -24.21
N ASP A 256 -11.06 -10.26 -24.47
CA ASP A 256 -11.51 -11.63 -24.77
C ASP A 256 -10.91 -12.14 -26.10
N LYS A 257 -10.99 -11.33 -27.16
CA LYS A 257 -10.43 -11.66 -28.49
C LYS A 257 -8.94 -11.96 -28.46
N TYR A 258 -8.18 -11.19 -27.70
CA TYR A 258 -6.72 -11.31 -27.60
C TYR A 258 -6.24 -12.09 -26.37
N ALA A 259 -7.16 -12.82 -25.71
CA ALA A 259 -6.89 -13.68 -24.54
C ALA A 259 -6.15 -12.95 -23.41
N MET A 260 -6.56 -11.72 -23.11
CA MET A 260 -6.00 -10.90 -22.04
C MET A 260 -6.86 -10.96 -20.77
N GLU A 261 -6.75 -12.08 -20.06
CA GLU A 261 -7.64 -12.39 -18.93
C GLU A 261 -7.65 -11.31 -17.84
N ARG A 262 -6.48 -10.77 -17.47
CA ARG A 262 -6.39 -9.71 -16.47
C ARG A 262 -7.14 -8.44 -16.89
N MET A 263 -7.00 -8.01 -18.13
CA MET A 263 -7.71 -6.85 -18.67
C MET A 263 -9.23 -7.10 -18.68
N LYS A 264 -9.64 -8.31 -19.08
CA LYS A 264 -11.02 -8.75 -19.09
C LYS A 264 -11.66 -8.62 -17.69
N LEU A 265 -11.00 -9.16 -16.65
CA LEU A 265 -11.44 -9.08 -15.25
C LEU A 265 -11.54 -7.62 -14.75
N ILE A 266 -10.61 -6.75 -15.14
CA ILE A 266 -10.68 -5.33 -14.79
C ILE A 266 -11.90 -4.66 -15.45
N CYS A 267 -12.15 -4.92 -16.75
CA CYS A 267 -13.32 -4.42 -17.46
C CYS A 267 -14.62 -4.93 -16.83
N GLU A 268 -14.71 -6.21 -16.47
CA GLU A 268 -15.85 -6.78 -15.73
C GLU A 268 -16.10 -5.99 -14.43
N GLY A 269 -15.05 -5.79 -13.61
CA GLY A 269 -15.17 -5.05 -12.35
C GLY A 269 -15.61 -3.59 -12.53
N MET A 270 -15.21 -2.94 -13.62
CA MET A 270 -15.66 -1.58 -13.95
C MET A 270 -17.14 -1.56 -14.38
N LEU A 271 -17.57 -2.51 -15.22
CA LEU A 271 -18.96 -2.62 -15.65
C LEU A 271 -19.89 -2.96 -14.50
N CYS A 272 -19.48 -3.86 -13.57
CA CYS A 272 -20.26 -4.16 -12.37
C CYS A 272 -20.58 -2.91 -11.53
N LYS A 273 -19.65 -1.95 -11.45
CA LYS A 273 -19.84 -0.70 -10.69
C LYS A 273 -20.77 0.31 -11.38
N SER A 274 -20.95 0.18 -12.69
CA SER A 274 -21.73 1.12 -13.51
C SER A 274 -23.08 0.56 -13.96
N LEU A 275 -23.57 -0.52 -13.32
CA LEU A 275 -24.86 -1.11 -13.64
C LEU A 275 -26.02 -0.18 -13.27
N ASP A 276 -26.94 -0.02 -14.22
CA ASP A 276 -28.20 0.68 -14.04
C ASP A 276 -29.34 -0.06 -14.73
N VAL A 277 -30.59 0.42 -14.58
CA VAL A 277 -31.80 -0.21 -15.13
C VAL A 277 -31.77 -0.26 -16.65
N GLU A 278 -31.21 0.77 -17.29
CA GLU A 278 -31.24 0.89 -18.76
C GLU A 278 -30.15 0.02 -19.41
N ASN A 279 -29.00 -0.17 -18.74
CA ASN A 279 -27.85 -0.85 -19.31
C ASN A 279 -27.69 -2.31 -18.89
N VAL A 280 -28.25 -2.74 -17.77
CA VAL A 280 -28.02 -4.09 -17.19
C VAL A 280 -28.35 -5.21 -18.17
N ALA A 281 -29.38 -5.08 -18.98
CA ALA A 281 -29.78 -6.10 -19.95
C ALA A 281 -28.78 -6.23 -21.12
N THR A 282 -28.22 -5.11 -21.58
CA THR A 282 -27.20 -5.11 -22.64
C THR A 282 -25.87 -5.60 -22.14
N ILE A 283 -25.50 -5.26 -20.89
CA ILE A 283 -24.27 -5.75 -20.23
C ILE A 283 -24.39 -7.25 -19.93
N LEU A 284 -25.58 -7.75 -19.56
CA LEU A 284 -25.82 -9.17 -19.36
C LEU A 284 -25.64 -9.97 -20.67
N ALA A 285 -26.14 -9.46 -21.81
CA ALA A 285 -25.92 -10.07 -23.11
C ALA A 285 -24.42 -10.15 -23.46
N LEU A 286 -23.69 -9.06 -23.22
CA LEU A 286 -22.25 -9.00 -23.43
C LEU A 286 -21.50 -9.99 -22.53
N ALA A 287 -21.86 -10.07 -21.26
CA ALA A 287 -21.27 -10.98 -20.29
C ALA A 287 -21.46 -12.47 -20.68
N ASP A 288 -22.63 -12.80 -21.18
CA ASP A 288 -22.91 -14.16 -21.66
C ASP A 288 -22.11 -14.49 -22.93
N GLN A 289 -22.11 -13.57 -23.91
CA GLN A 289 -21.37 -13.75 -25.17
C GLN A 289 -19.88 -13.95 -24.97
N HIS A 290 -19.28 -13.29 -23.99
CA HIS A 290 -17.84 -13.32 -23.72
C HIS A 290 -17.48 -14.19 -22.51
N ASN A 291 -18.41 -15.04 -22.03
CA ASN A 291 -18.19 -15.94 -20.89
C ASN A 291 -17.68 -15.25 -19.61
N CYS A 292 -18.22 -14.06 -19.32
CA CYS A 292 -17.90 -13.27 -18.13
C CYS A 292 -18.80 -13.67 -16.96
N SER A 293 -18.51 -14.77 -16.28
CA SER A 293 -19.39 -15.34 -15.25
C SER A 293 -19.62 -14.39 -14.07
N ASN A 294 -18.60 -13.68 -13.60
CA ASN A 294 -18.72 -12.73 -12.50
C ASN A 294 -19.63 -11.53 -12.87
N LEU A 295 -19.47 -11.01 -14.08
CA LEU A 295 -20.31 -9.91 -14.57
C LEU A 295 -21.75 -10.38 -14.80
N LYS A 296 -21.94 -11.60 -15.33
CA LYS A 296 -23.27 -12.23 -15.50
C LYS A 296 -23.99 -12.34 -14.16
N ASP A 297 -23.31 -12.85 -13.14
CA ASP A 297 -23.88 -12.99 -11.80
C ASP A 297 -24.23 -11.63 -11.19
N ALA A 298 -23.35 -10.63 -11.32
CA ALA A 298 -23.61 -9.27 -10.83
C ALA A 298 -24.84 -8.62 -11.53
N CYS A 299 -24.99 -8.80 -12.84
CA CYS A 299 -26.17 -8.32 -13.57
C CYS A 299 -27.45 -8.97 -13.06
N ILE A 300 -27.45 -10.28 -12.86
CA ILE A 300 -28.59 -11.03 -12.35
C ILE A 300 -28.96 -10.56 -10.93
N GLU A 301 -27.98 -10.43 -10.05
CA GLU A 301 -28.18 -9.92 -8.70
C GLU A 301 -28.74 -8.50 -8.70
N PHE A 302 -28.22 -7.61 -9.54
CA PHE A 302 -28.73 -6.26 -9.72
C PHE A 302 -30.22 -6.23 -10.12
N MET A 303 -30.62 -7.09 -11.07
CA MET A 303 -32.02 -7.16 -11.56
C MET A 303 -33.00 -7.61 -10.46
N PHE A 304 -32.56 -8.50 -9.54
CA PHE A 304 -33.39 -8.97 -8.45
C PHE A 304 -33.34 -8.12 -7.18
N SER A 305 -32.36 -7.23 -7.06
CA SER A 305 -32.26 -6.33 -5.93
C SER A 305 -33.36 -5.25 -5.97
N LEU A 306 -33.92 -4.92 -4.79
CA LEU A 306 -34.82 -3.75 -4.58
C LEU A 306 -36.01 -3.65 -5.55
N ASN A 307 -36.62 -4.76 -5.98
CA ASN A 307 -37.77 -4.77 -6.93
C ASN A 307 -37.52 -4.10 -8.30
N ARG A 308 -36.25 -3.99 -8.72
CA ARG A 308 -35.89 -3.35 -10.01
C ARG A 308 -36.34 -4.13 -11.23
N MET A 309 -36.72 -5.38 -11.08
CA MET A 309 -37.11 -6.25 -12.20
C MET A 309 -38.21 -5.69 -13.09
N ASN A 310 -39.20 -5.00 -12.52
CA ASN A 310 -40.28 -4.39 -13.31
C ASN A 310 -39.75 -3.27 -14.20
N ASP A 311 -38.84 -2.45 -13.68
CA ASP A 311 -38.26 -1.32 -14.43
C ASP A 311 -37.32 -1.85 -15.51
N VAL A 312 -36.51 -2.89 -15.21
CA VAL A 312 -35.65 -3.54 -16.20
C VAL A 312 -36.48 -4.17 -17.34
N ILE A 313 -37.57 -4.86 -17.02
CA ILE A 313 -38.45 -5.45 -18.05
C ILE A 313 -39.04 -4.37 -19.00
N ALA A 314 -39.26 -3.16 -18.48
CA ALA A 314 -39.77 -2.02 -19.26
C ALA A 314 -38.67 -1.37 -20.12
N SER A 315 -37.40 -1.62 -19.86
CA SER A 315 -36.28 -1.02 -20.60
C SER A 315 -36.17 -1.55 -22.04
N GLN A 316 -35.65 -0.71 -22.95
CA GLN A 316 -35.37 -1.13 -24.32
C GLN A 316 -34.29 -2.23 -24.38
N GLY A 317 -33.30 -2.19 -23.52
CA GLY A 317 -32.26 -3.20 -23.45
C GLY A 317 -32.82 -4.59 -23.20
N TYR A 318 -33.78 -4.73 -22.30
CA TYR A 318 -34.44 -6.01 -22.02
C TYR A 318 -35.26 -6.52 -23.19
N VAL A 319 -35.98 -5.63 -23.87
CA VAL A 319 -36.75 -5.99 -25.09
C VAL A 319 -35.81 -6.52 -26.17
N GLN A 320 -34.63 -5.93 -26.32
CA GLN A 320 -33.65 -6.37 -27.27
C GLN A 320 -33.02 -7.72 -26.84
N LEU A 321 -32.63 -7.87 -25.58
CA LEU A 321 -32.11 -9.12 -25.02
C LEU A 321 -33.05 -10.29 -25.26
N LYS A 322 -34.35 -10.08 -25.03
CA LYS A 322 -35.38 -11.10 -25.26
C LYS A 322 -35.47 -11.58 -26.74
N ARG A 323 -35.11 -10.71 -27.69
CA ARG A 323 -35.11 -11.05 -29.12
C ARG A 323 -33.79 -11.70 -29.55
N SER A 324 -32.68 -11.24 -29.06
CA SER A 324 -31.33 -11.71 -29.49
C SER A 324 -30.87 -12.97 -28.77
N SER A 325 -31.21 -13.11 -27.51
CA SER A 325 -30.67 -14.19 -26.65
C SER A 325 -31.73 -14.65 -25.64
N PRO A 326 -32.80 -15.34 -26.09
CA PRO A 326 -33.88 -15.77 -25.20
C PRO A 326 -33.40 -16.77 -24.12
N ASP A 327 -32.37 -17.54 -24.38
CA ASP A 327 -31.83 -18.56 -23.44
C ASP A 327 -31.30 -17.91 -22.15
N ILE A 328 -30.73 -16.70 -22.25
CA ILE A 328 -30.27 -15.96 -21.07
C ILE A 328 -31.41 -15.64 -20.12
N ILE A 329 -32.62 -15.36 -20.70
CA ILE A 329 -33.80 -15.05 -19.87
C ILE A 329 -34.26 -16.28 -19.09
N VAL A 330 -34.13 -17.47 -19.68
CA VAL A 330 -34.43 -18.72 -18.98
C VAL A 330 -33.47 -18.89 -17.78
N ASP A 331 -32.18 -18.71 -17.98
CA ASP A 331 -31.17 -18.74 -16.91
C ASP A 331 -31.50 -17.74 -15.77
N VAL A 332 -31.88 -16.52 -16.14
CA VAL A 332 -32.30 -15.47 -15.19
C VAL A 332 -33.49 -15.92 -14.36
N LEU A 333 -34.52 -16.49 -15.02
CA LEU A 333 -35.72 -16.96 -14.36
C LEU A 333 -35.49 -18.18 -13.47
N GLU A 334 -34.64 -19.13 -13.88
CA GLU A 334 -34.27 -20.31 -13.10
C GLU A 334 -33.54 -19.89 -11.81
N ARG A 335 -32.58 -18.98 -11.88
CA ARG A 335 -31.88 -18.43 -10.72
C ARG A 335 -32.83 -17.67 -9.78
N ALA A 336 -33.79 -16.90 -10.33
CA ALA A 336 -34.83 -16.24 -9.55
C ALA A 336 -35.69 -17.24 -8.77
N ALA A 337 -36.05 -18.34 -9.40
CA ALA A 337 -36.83 -19.39 -8.76
C ALA A 337 -36.09 -20.09 -7.62
N MET A 338 -34.77 -20.25 -7.77
CA MET A 338 -33.90 -20.83 -6.73
C MET A 338 -33.70 -19.88 -5.54
N SER A 339 -33.52 -18.59 -5.78
CA SER A 339 -33.32 -17.57 -4.72
C SER A 339 -34.58 -17.32 -3.85
N ARG A 340 -35.78 -17.65 -4.35
CA ARG A 340 -37.04 -17.53 -3.60
C ARG A 340 -37.32 -18.70 -2.65
N LYS A 341 -36.48 -19.74 -2.62
CA LYS A 341 -36.65 -20.93 -1.79
C LYS A 341 -35.86 -20.89 -0.46
N ILE A 342 -35.21 -19.76 -0.16
CA ILE A 342 -34.53 -19.48 1.10
C ILE A 342 -35.26 -18.30 1.77
#